data_59a21e8f41e0e1e5adbcbf6c1def5d84
#
_entry.id   59a21e8f41e0e1e5adbcbf6c1def5d84
#
_cell.length_a   1.000
_cell.length_b   1.000
_cell.length_c   1.000
_cell.angle_alpha   90.00
_cell.angle_beta   90.00
_cell.angle_gamma   90.00
#
_symmetry.space_group_name_H-M   'P 1'
#
loop_
_entity.id
_entity.type
_entity.pdbx_description
1 polymer ?
#
loop_
_entity_poly.entity_id
_entity_poly.type
_entity_poly.pdbx_seq_one_letter_code
_entity_poly.pdbx_strand_id
1 'polypeptide(L)'
;MSEQKPKELTSNEIRNLFIIVQNELNNIKKQHTEDNTKLLNSINTLKEELNQKDKEIKSLKKTIDKLIQNQIESSKSLNKSLMHKDSKPPIEYTEEEIKYINTFNQKYGTKISGNERILDLSNDNDNNTANKPNQKLGNDELVYLSKFKFGRLQQLYLGKNNISDISVFANMKLNYLQKLSLANNTIVDISCLEKFNFIELKELYLYNNYISDISVLAKVKFKNLEKLSLFSNEIKDISILDKVNFPKLQLIRLDNNKITDITVFSKANFKNLEKLSLFNNNITDISALDEIDFPALKEIWLNGNGIDMAITLNEKIYDHIRDQNIKIIV
;
A
#
# COMPACT_ATOMS: atom_id res chain seq x y z
N MET A 1 35.09 -66.04 -27.13
CA MET A 1 34.66 -64.79 -27.71
C MET A 1 35.89 -63.99 -28.11
N SER A 2 36.19 -63.85 -29.38
CA SER A 2 37.43 -63.25 -29.91
C SER A 2 37.31 -61.73 -29.77
N GLU A 3 38.14 -61.11 -28.98
CA GLU A 3 38.34 -59.68 -28.93
C GLU A 3 38.90 -59.24 -30.26
N GLN A 4 38.04 -58.49 -31.06
CA GLN A 4 38.53 -57.77 -32.20
C GLN A 4 39.32 -56.54 -31.76
N LYS A 5 40.64 -56.56 -31.97
CA LYS A 5 41.47 -55.36 -31.82
C LYS A 5 40.93 -54.21 -32.63
N PRO A 6 40.85 -53.00 -32.10
CA PRO A 6 40.43 -51.81 -32.86
C PRO A 6 41.38 -51.64 -34.05
N LYS A 7 40.79 -51.49 -35.26
CA LYS A 7 41.49 -51.24 -36.51
C LYS A 7 42.24 -49.92 -36.42
N GLU A 8 43.57 -49.96 -36.47
CA GLU A 8 44.39 -48.74 -36.51
C GLU A 8 44.09 -47.98 -37.83
N LEU A 9 43.75 -46.71 -37.68
CA LEU A 9 43.52 -45.81 -38.80
C LEU A 9 44.81 -45.54 -39.56
N THR A 10 44.78 -45.64 -40.87
CA THR A 10 45.90 -45.29 -41.74
C THR A 10 46.23 -43.79 -41.66
N SER A 11 47.50 -43.43 -41.92
CA SER A 11 47.98 -42.03 -41.92
C SER A 11 47.11 -41.10 -42.84
N ASN A 12 46.55 -41.64 -43.93
CA ASN A 12 45.65 -40.90 -44.82
C ASN A 12 44.24 -40.67 -44.23
N GLU A 13 43.72 -41.66 -43.52
CA GLU A 13 42.43 -41.54 -42.84
C GLU A 13 42.50 -40.53 -41.68
N ILE A 14 43.61 -40.50 -40.94
CA ILE A 14 43.86 -39.49 -39.89
C ILE A 14 43.95 -38.09 -40.51
N ARG A 15 44.64 -37.96 -41.67
CA ARG A 15 44.78 -36.66 -42.36
C ARG A 15 43.43 -36.13 -42.88
N ASN A 16 42.59 -37.00 -43.42
CA ASN A 16 41.25 -36.67 -43.88
C ASN A 16 40.32 -36.24 -42.70
N LEU A 17 40.36 -36.97 -41.61
CA LEU A 17 39.64 -36.61 -40.37
C LEU A 17 40.07 -35.21 -39.84
N PHE A 18 41.41 -34.96 -39.85
CA PHE A 18 41.91 -33.64 -39.40
C PHE A 18 41.42 -32.52 -40.32
N ILE A 19 41.31 -32.68 -41.63
CA ILE A 19 40.78 -31.70 -42.56
C ILE A 19 39.27 -31.48 -42.32
N ILE A 20 38.51 -32.54 -42.05
CA ILE A 20 37.07 -32.45 -41.75
C ILE A 20 36.87 -31.67 -40.45
N VAL A 21 37.58 -32.00 -39.38
CA VAL A 21 37.50 -31.34 -38.09
C VAL A 21 37.90 -29.85 -38.21
N GLN A 22 38.92 -29.53 -38.99
CA GLN A 22 39.36 -28.16 -39.21
C GLN A 22 38.31 -27.32 -39.99
N ASN A 23 37.66 -27.95 -40.97
CA ASN A 23 36.57 -27.30 -41.72
C ASN A 23 35.32 -27.05 -40.83
N GLU A 24 34.95 -28.04 -39.98
CA GLU A 24 33.85 -27.87 -39.03
C GLU A 24 34.19 -26.77 -37.98
N LEU A 25 35.41 -26.74 -37.48
CA LEU A 25 35.86 -25.71 -36.53
C LEU A 25 35.79 -24.32 -37.16
N ASN A 26 36.15 -24.17 -38.42
CA ASN A 26 36.06 -22.89 -39.14
C ASN A 26 34.60 -22.48 -39.39
N ASN A 27 33.71 -23.43 -39.68
CA ASN A 27 32.30 -23.17 -39.81
C ASN A 27 31.66 -22.73 -38.51
N ILE A 28 31.98 -23.41 -37.40
CA ILE A 28 31.53 -23.01 -36.02
C ILE A 28 32.01 -21.60 -35.67
N LYS A 29 33.31 -21.29 -35.95
CA LYS A 29 33.85 -19.97 -35.71
C LYS A 29 33.13 -18.88 -36.52
N LYS A 30 32.83 -19.17 -37.81
CA LYS A 30 32.10 -18.22 -38.68
C LYS A 30 30.67 -18.00 -38.18
N GLN A 31 29.96 -19.04 -37.80
CA GLN A 31 28.60 -18.96 -37.27
C GLN A 31 28.57 -18.18 -35.92
N HIS A 32 29.53 -18.44 -35.03
CA HIS A 32 29.67 -17.68 -33.79
C HIS A 32 29.94 -16.19 -34.00
N THR A 33 30.68 -15.85 -35.06
CA THR A 33 30.96 -14.44 -35.40
C THR A 33 29.71 -13.75 -35.97
N GLU A 34 28.93 -14.47 -36.79
CA GLU A 34 27.67 -13.95 -37.38
C GLU A 34 26.61 -13.76 -36.29
N ASP A 35 26.48 -14.70 -35.35
CA ASP A 35 25.54 -14.62 -34.24
C ASP A 35 25.91 -13.48 -33.27
N ASN A 36 27.19 -13.32 -32.95
CA ASN A 36 27.65 -12.18 -32.13
C ASN A 36 27.40 -10.84 -32.82
N THR A 37 27.55 -10.77 -34.17
CA THR A 37 27.25 -9.53 -34.89
C THR A 37 25.75 -9.21 -34.87
N LYS A 38 24.87 -10.20 -35.02
CA LYS A 38 23.42 -10.03 -34.90
C LYS A 38 23.02 -9.56 -33.48
N LEU A 39 23.61 -10.17 -32.44
CA LEU A 39 23.39 -9.80 -31.06
C LEU A 39 23.84 -8.36 -30.77
N LEU A 40 25.02 -7.97 -31.27
CA LEU A 40 25.52 -6.61 -31.13
C LEU A 40 24.62 -5.56 -31.80
N ASN A 41 24.12 -5.88 -33.00
CA ASN A 41 23.15 -5.01 -33.69
C ASN A 41 21.85 -4.89 -32.92
N SER A 42 21.32 -5.98 -32.37
CA SER A 42 20.11 -5.94 -31.51
C SER A 42 20.32 -5.11 -30.25
N ILE A 43 21.49 -5.24 -29.61
CA ILE A 43 21.85 -4.40 -28.43
C ILE A 43 21.91 -2.91 -28.81
N ASN A 44 22.48 -2.58 -29.97
CA ASN A 44 22.55 -1.19 -30.42
C ASN A 44 21.16 -0.61 -30.70
N THR A 45 20.28 -1.37 -31.34
CA THR A 45 18.88 -0.98 -31.55
C THR A 45 18.15 -0.73 -30.22
N LEU A 46 18.27 -1.64 -29.26
CA LEU A 46 17.67 -1.48 -27.92
C LEU A 46 18.23 -0.25 -27.17
N LYS A 47 19.52 0.07 -27.33
CA LYS A 47 20.11 1.28 -26.78
C LYS A 47 19.51 2.54 -27.39
N GLU A 48 19.27 2.55 -28.67
CA GLU A 48 18.63 3.69 -29.36
C GLU A 48 17.18 3.87 -28.91
N GLU A 49 16.42 2.78 -28.79
CA GLU A 49 15.05 2.81 -28.26
C GLU A 49 15.01 3.31 -26.82
N LEU A 50 15.94 2.86 -25.97
CA LEU A 50 16.05 3.31 -24.59
C LEU A 50 16.34 4.82 -24.51
N ASN A 51 17.28 5.30 -25.33
CA ASN A 51 17.59 6.74 -25.40
C ASN A 51 16.40 7.58 -25.88
N GLN A 52 15.59 7.04 -26.80
CA GLN A 52 14.37 7.71 -27.24
C GLN A 52 13.34 7.78 -26.11
N LYS A 53 13.14 6.68 -25.41
CA LYS A 53 12.24 6.62 -24.24
C LYS A 53 12.69 7.57 -23.13
N ASP A 54 13.97 7.71 -22.86
CA ASP A 54 14.51 8.66 -21.89
C ASP A 54 14.22 10.12 -22.26
N LYS A 55 14.27 10.45 -23.56
CA LYS A 55 13.86 11.78 -24.05
C LYS A 55 12.37 12.03 -23.82
N GLU A 56 11.52 11.04 -24.13
CA GLU A 56 10.08 11.11 -23.90
C GLU A 56 9.77 11.30 -22.39
N ILE A 57 10.43 10.54 -21.51
CA ILE A 57 10.28 10.66 -20.05
C ILE A 57 10.68 12.06 -19.57
N LYS A 58 11.79 12.63 -20.09
CA LYS A 58 12.21 14.00 -19.75
C LYS A 58 11.18 15.03 -20.21
N SER A 59 10.60 14.86 -21.39
CA SER A 59 9.53 15.73 -21.91
C SER A 59 8.27 15.65 -21.06
N LEU A 60 7.84 14.44 -20.71
CA LEU A 60 6.67 14.22 -19.85
C LEU A 60 6.88 14.80 -18.45
N LYS A 61 8.07 14.63 -17.84
CA LYS A 61 8.40 15.27 -16.55
C LYS A 61 8.26 16.79 -16.62
N LYS A 62 8.80 17.42 -17.67
CA LYS A 62 8.67 18.87 -17.85
C LYS A 62 7.21 19.33 -18.01
N THR A 63 6.38 18.53 -18.66
CA THR A 63 4.95 18.82 -18.80
C THR A 63 4.20 18.66 -17.48
N ILE A 64 4.53 17.61 -16.71
CA ILE A 64 3.98 17.39 -15.37
C ILE A 64 4.36 18.55 -14.43
N ASP A 65 5.62 18.99 -14.44
CA ASP A 65 6.07 20.10 -13.60
C ASP A 65 5.33 21.40 -13.95
N LYS A 66 5.09 21.67 -15.24
CA LYS A 66 4.26 22.82 -15.68
C LYS A 66 2.80 22.71 -15.20
N LEU A 67 2.20 21.52 -15.30
CA LEU A 67 0.84 21.29 -14.81
C LEU A 67 0.73 21.46 -13.29
N ILE A 68 1.73 20.98 -12.55
CA ILE A 68 1.82 21.16 -11.09
C ILE A 68 1.95 22.65 -10.76
N GLN A 69 2.83 23.40 -11.44
CA GLN A 69 2.98 24.84 -11.22
C GLN A 69 1.69 25.59 -11.54
N ASN A 70 1.03 25.30 -12.65
CA ASN A 70 -0.26 25.92 -13.00
C ASN A 70 -1.33 25.60 -11.95
N GLN A 71 -1.37 24.38 -11.40
CA GLN A 71 -2.27 24.02 -10.30
C GLN A 71 -1.93 24.77 -9.00
N ILE A 72 -0.64 24.92 -8.69
CA ILE A 72 -0.19 25.70 -7.52
C ILE A 72 -0.55 27.18 -7.68
N GLU A 73 -0.37 27.78 -8.84
CA GLU A 73 -0.71 29.17 -9.11
C GLU A 73 -2.24 29.38 -9.09
N SER A 74 -2.99 28.48 -9.68
CA SER A 74 -4.46 28.48 -9.61
C SER A 74 -4.95 28.33 -8.15
N SER A 75 -4.31 27.48 -7.36
CA SER A 75 -4.58 27.30 -5.93
C SER A 75 -4.19 28.55 -5.11
N LYS A 76 -3.09 29.23 -5.46
CA LYS A 76 -2.67 30.50 -4.80
C LYS A 76 -3.61 31.66 -5.15
N SER A 77 -4.05 31.76 -6.39
CA SER A 77 -5.05 32.77 -6.80
C SER A 77 -6.40 32.52 -6.15
N LEU A 78 -6.81 31.23 -6.05
CA LEU A 78 -8.01 30.80 -5.32
C LEU A 78 -7.92 31.15 -3.83
N ASN A 79 -6.78 30.84 -3.18
CA ASN A 79 -6.55 31.15 -1.76
C ASN A 79 -6.52 32.67 -1.49
N LYS A 80 -6.05 33.49 -2.44
CA LYS A 80 -6.05 34.95 -2.32
C LYS A 80 -7.47 35.54 -2.47
N SER A 81 -8.35 34.87 -3.23
CA SER A 81 -9.77 35.23 -3.32
C SER A 81 -10.60 34.64 -2.17
N LEU A 82 -10.12 33.63 -1.47
CA LEU A 82 -10.79 32.92 -0.36
C LEU A 82 -10.58 33.56 1.02
N MET A 83 -9.70 34.59 1.13
CA MET A 83 -9.55 35.35 2.38
C MET A 83 -10.76 36.21 2.71
N HIS A 84 -11.74 36.32 1.82
CA HIS A 84 -13.03 36.99 2.07
C HIS A 84 -14.17 36.24 1.39
N LYS A 85 -14.79 35.37 2.14
CA LYS A 85 -16.12 34.72 2.01
C LYS A 85 -16.05 33.21 2.07
N ASP A 86 -16.56 32.67 3.14
CA ASP A 86 -16.84 31.24 3.40
C ASP A 86 -17.94 30.62 2.49
N SER A 87 -18.10 31.10 1.27
CA SER A 87 -19.07 30.53 0.33
C SER A 87 -18.39 29.96 -0.90
N LYS A 88 -18.01 28.67 -0.84
CA LYS A 88 -17.91 27.92 -2.09
C LYS A 88 -19.27 27.94 -2.79
N PRO A 89 -19.30 27.96 -4.15
CA PRO A 89 -20.58 27.88 -4.86
C PRO A 89 -21.34 26.63 -4.36
N PRO A 90 -22.68 26.73 -4.27
CA PRO A 90 -23.48 25.59 -3.86
C PRO A 90 -23.17 24.37 -4.76
N ILE A 91 -23.16 23.18 -4.16
CA ILE A 91 -23.00 21.95 -4.94
C ILE A 91 -24.25 21.78 -5.79
N GLU A 92 -24.09 21.85 -7.12
CA GLU A 92 -25.18 21.59 -8.05
C GLU A 92 -25.31 20.06 -8.26
N TYR A 93 -26.50 19.56 -7.98
CA TYR A 93 -26.89 18.18 -8.22
C TYR A 93 -27.90 18.13 -9.39
N THR A 94 -27.80 17.08 -10.20
CA THR A 94 -28.84 16.73 -11.18
C THR A 94 -30.11 16.26 -10.49
N GLU A 95 -31.26 16.30 -11.18
CA GLU A 95 -32.50 15.77 -10.64
C GLU A 95 -32.43 14.31 -10.20
N GLU A 96 -31.67 13.50 -10.94
CA GLU A 96 -31.44 12.11 -10.62
C GLU A 96 -30.61 11.97 -9.34
N GLU A 97 -29.52 12.74 -9.19
CA GLU A 97 -28.69 12.76 -7.98
C GLU A 97 -29.52 13.22 -6.76
N ILE A 98 -30.37 14.22 -6.91
CA ILE A 98 -31.30 14.71 -5.85
C ILE A 98 -32.25 13.57 -5.42
N LYS A 99 -32.77 12.81 -6.37
CA LYS A 99 -33.65 11.68 -6.08
C LYS A 99 -32.92 10.62 -5.25
N TYR A 100 -31.67 10.29 -5.60
CA TYR A 100 -30.85 9.35 -4.82
C TYR A 100 -30.58 9.86 -3.40
N ILE A 101 -30.21 11.14 -3.26
CA ILE A 101 -29.96 11.77 -1.97
C ILE A 101 -31.22 11.72 -1.08
N ASN A 102 -32.36 12.11 -1.63
CA ASN A 102 -33.62 12.11 -0.90
C ASN A 102 -34.04 10.69 -0.50
N THR A 103 -33.89 9.71 -1.38
CA THR A 103 -34.20 8.30 -1.11
C THR A 103 -33.31 7.78 0.03
N PHE A 104 -31.99 8.06 -0.01
CA PHE A 104 -31.08 7.67 1.05
C PHE A 104 -31.46 8.33 2.38
N ASN A 105 -31.64 9.64 2.39
CA ASN A 105 -31.98 10.40 3.59
C ASN A 105 -33.30 9.91 4.23
N GLN A 106 -34.32 9.66 3.40
CA GLN A 106 -35.61 9.15 3.87
C GLN A 106 -35.46 7.71 4.45
N LYS A 107 -34.74 6.82 3.74
CA LYS A 107 -34.58 5.43 4.16
C LYS A 107 -33.80 5.31 5.47
N TYR A 108 -32.77 6.12 5.66
CA TYR A 108 -31.82 6.02 6.79
C TYR A 108 -32.06 7.09 7.87
N GLY A 109 -33.06 7.96 7.70
CA GLY A 109 -33.34 9.02 8.68
C GLY A 109 -32.26 10.09 8.75
N THR A 110 -31.44 10.24 7.70
CA THR A 110 -30.32 11.17 7.63
C THR A 110 -30.69 12.49 6.96
N LYS A 111 -29.81 13.50 7.02
CA LYS A 111 -29.97 14.80 6.35
C LYS A 111 -28.69 15.19 5.61
N ILE A 112 -28.13 14.25 4.85
CA ILE A 112 -26.87 14.46 4.14
C ILE A 112 -27.14 15.36 2.92
N SER A 113 -26.27 16.35 2.72
CA SER A 113 -26.36 17.33 1.63
C SER A 113 -25.13 17.33 0.70
N GLY A 114 -24.03 16.67 1.14
CA GLY A 114 -22.71 16.68 0.47
C GLY A 114 -21.81 17.84 0.92
N ASN A 115 -22.30 18.75 1.77
CA ASN A 115 -21.51 19.88 2.29
C ASN A 115 -20.83 19.58 3.63
N GLU A 116 -20.99 18.38 4.16
CA GLU A 116 -20.45 17.97 5.43
C GLU A 116 -18.91 17.98 5.40
N ARG A 117 -18.31 18.43 6.49
CA ARG A 117 -16.88 18.23 6.78
C ARG A 117 -16.65 16.92 7.54
N ILE A 118 -17.62 16.56 8.36
CA ILE A 118 -17.63 15.32 9.14
C ILE A 118 -18.93 14.61 8.86
N LEU A 119 -18.86 13.38 8.42
CA LEU A 119 -20.02 12.53 8.20
C LEU A 119 -19.86 11.26 9.03
N ASP A 120 -20.70 11.14 10.03
CA ASP A 120 -20.77 9.96 10.88
C ASP A 120 -22.01 9.14 10.55
N LEU A 121 -21.78 8.01 9.90
CA LEU A 121 -22.79 7.01 9.55
C LEU A 121 -22.50 5.68 10.28
N SER A 122 -21.75 5.74 11.39
CA SER A 122 -21.53 4.58 12.24
C SER A 122 -22.85 4.13 12.89
N ASN A 123 -23.08 2.84 12.93
CA ASN A 123 -24.22 2.27 13.63
C ASN A 123 -23.86 1.96 15.10
N ASP A 124 -23.50 2.98 15.84
CA ASP A 124 -23.34 2.90 17.29
C ASP A 124 -24.55 3.55 17.99
N ASN A 125 -24.81 3.13 19.22
CA ASN A 125 -25.97 3.59 19.99
C ASN A 125 -25.79 5.02 20.59
N ASP A 126 -24.75 5.74 20.14
CA ASP A 126 -24.50 7.09 20.62
C ASP A 126 -25.36 8.10 19.82
N ASN A 127 -26.47 8.53 20.40
CA ASN A 127 -27.50 9.37 19.77
C ASN A 127 -27.06 10.84 19.54
N ASN A 128 -25.76 11.13 19.57
CA ASN A 128 -25.28 12.52 19.66
C ASN A 128 -24.96 13.18 18.30
N THR A 129 -25.24 12.54 17.16
CA THR A 129 -24.97 13.12 15.85
C THR A 129 -26.22 13.12 14.95
N ALA A 130 -26.43 14.24 14.25
CA ALA A 130 -27.65 14.54 13.47
C ALA A 130 -27.84 13.69 12.21
N ASN A 131 -26.85 12.85 11.84
CA ASN A 131 -26.86 12.11 10.57
C ASN A 131 -26.69 10.59 10.75
N LYS A 132 -26.94 10.05 11.94
CA LYS A 132 -26.83 8.60 12.16
C LYS A 132 -27.93 7.85 11.47
N PRO A 133 -27.61 6.78 10.73
CA PRO A 133 -28.60 5.92 10.11
C PRO A 133 -29.35 5.11 11.18
N ASN A 134 -30.64 4.94 10.98
CA ASN A 134 -31.50 4.14 11.86
C ASN A 134 -31.35 2.63 11.68
N GLN A 135 -30.51 2.21 10.73
CA GLN A 135 -30.18 0.80 10.47
C GLN A 135 -28.76 0.68 9.90
N LYS A 136 -28.19 -0.52 9.97
CA LYS A 136 -26.86 -0.80 9.43
C LYS A 136 -26.82 -0.62 7.93
N LEU A 137 -25.74 0.00 7.45
CA LEU A 137 -25.44 0.15 6.04
C LEU A 137 -24.70 -1.09 5.50
N GLY A 138 -24.99 -1.47 4.27
CA GLY A 138 -24.28 -2.49 3.52
C GLY A 138 -23.60 -1.93 2.28
N ASN A 139 -23.23 -2.80 1.36
CA ASN A 139 -22.55 -2.41 0.12
C ASN A 139 -23.44 -1.57 -0.81
N ASP A 140 -24.73 -1.91 -0.89
CA ASP A 140 -25.68 -1.18 -1.73
C ASP A 140 -25.79 0.28 -1.29
N GLU A 141 -25.74 0.51 0.02
CA GLU A 141 -25.80 1.86 0.60
C GLU A 141 -24.57 2.69 0.28
N LEU A 142 -23.40 2.07 0.20
CA LEU A 142 -22.19 2.75 -0.25
C LEU A 142 -22.29 3.20 -1.70
N VAL A 143 -22.98 2.44 -2.57
CA VAL A 143 -23.26 2.86 -3.94
C VAL A 143 -24.11 4.13 -3.96
N TYR A 144 -25.12 4.24 -3.09
CA TYR A 144 -25.89 5.49 -2.96
C TYR A 144 -25.01 6.64 -2.46
N LEU A 145 -24.16 6.41 -1.45
CA LEU A 145 -23.24 7.42 -0.95
C LEU A 145 -22.27 7.91 -2.02
N SER A 146 -21.90 7.07 -2.97
CA SER A 146 -21.02 7.47 -4.07
C SER A 146 -21.62 8.53 -5.01
N LYS A 147 -22.94 8.72 -4.97
CA LYS A 147 -23.64 9.75 -5.76
C LYS A 147 -23.58 11.13 -5.11
N PHE A 148 -23.21 11.21 -3.84
CA PHE A 148 -23.01 12.49 -3.18
C PHE A 148 -21.71 13.15 -3.62
N LYS A 149 -21.74 14.45 -3.83
CA LYS A 149 -20.56 15.26 -4.18
C LYS A 149 -19.93 15.85 -2.92
N PHE A 150 -19.15 15.04 -2.19
CA PHE A 150 -18.53 15.46 -0.93
C PHE A 150 -17.36 16.44 -1.15
N GLY A 151 -17.66 17.67 -1.53
CA GLY A 151 -16.66 18.69 -1.89
C GLY A 151 -15.77 19.17 -0.72
N ARG A 152 -16.10 18.84 0.54
CA ARG A 152 -15.38 19.31 1.74
C ARG A 152 -15.18 18.25 2.81
N LEU A 153 -15.54 17.01 2.55
CA LEU A 153 -15.52 15.95 3.56
C LEU A 153 -14.09 15.67 4.02
N GLN A 154 -13.86 15.81 5.29
CA GLN A 154 -12.58 15.57 5.95
C GLN A 154 -12.59 14.30 6.79
N GLN A 155 -13.73 13.93 7.35
CA GLN A 155 -13.84 12.75 8.19
C GLN A 155 -15.08 11.96 7.80
N LEU A 156 -14.91 10.66 7.56
CA LEU A 156 -15.98 9.73 7.22
C LEU A 156 -15.92 8.54 8.17
N TYR A 157 -16.99 8.34 8.92
CA TYR A 157 -17.14 7.23 9.83
C TYR A 157 -18.26 6.32 9.34
N LEU A 158 -17.93 5.06 9.10
CA LEU A 158 -18.80 3.99 8.62
C LEU A 158 -18.68 2.74 9.50
N GLY A 159 -18.29 2.93 10.75
CA GLY A 159 -18.08 1.83 11.68
C GLY A 159 -19.37 1.13 12.09
N LYS A 160 -19.26 -0.12 12.57
CA LYS A 160 -20.37 -0.94 13.09
C LYS A 160 -21.52 -1.15 12.08
N ASN A 161 -21.16 -1.30 10.81
CA ASN A 161 -22.08 -1.56 9.71
C ASN A 161 -21.90 -3.00 9.15
N ASN A 162 -22.49 -3.31 8.00
CA ASN A 162 -22.39 -4.61 7.32
C ASN A 162 -21.65 -4.48 5.98
N ILE A 163 -20.63 -3.61 5.93
CA ILE A 163 -19.86 -3.33 4.73
C ILE A 163 -18.83 -4.46 4.52
N SER A 164 -18.80 -5.04 3.33
CA SER A 164 -17.80 -6.03 2.92
C SER A 164 -17.00 -5.60 1.68
N ASP A 165 -17.59 -4.76 0.82
CA ASP A 165 -16.94 -4.23 -0.39
C ASP A 165 -16.78 -2.71 -0.28
N ILE A 166 -15.55 -2.26 -0.39
CA ILE A 166 -15.16 -0.85 -0.31
C ILE A 166 -14.68 -0.29 -1.66
N SER A 167 -14.79 -1.09 -2.74
CA SER A 167 -14.29 -0.71 -4.07
C SER A 167 -14.92 0.58 -4.62
N VAL A 168 -16.12 0.90 -4.18
CA VAL A 168 -16.84 2.12 -4.57
C VAL A 168 -16.07 3.42 -4.27
N PHE A 169 -15.24 3.41 -3.23
CA PHE A 169 -14.43 4.59 -2.87
C PHE A 169 -13.40 4.97 -3.93
N ALA A 170 -13.01 4.04 -4.81
CA ALA A 170 -12.10 4.34 -5.93
C ALA A 170 -12.68 5.42 -6.89
N ASN A 171 -14.00 5.52 -6.96
CA ASN A 171 -14.71 6.47 -7.83
C ASN A 171 -15.20 7.74 -7.10
N MET A 172 -15.06 7.80 -5.78
CA MET A 172 -15.51 8.93 -5.00
C MET A 172 -14.43 10.04 -4.97
N LYS A 173 -14.85 11.30 -5.17
CA LYS A 173 -13.96 12.47 -5.11
C LYS A 173 -13.82 12.97 -3.67
N LEU A 174 -13.06 12.23 -2.86
CA LEU A 174 -12.83 12.54 -1.44
C LEU A 174 -11.46 13.21 -1.22
N ASN A 175 -11.15 14.22 -2.01
CA ASN A 175 -9.81 14.84 -2.07
C ASN A 175 -9.36 15.50 -0.76
N TYR A 176 -10.28 15.81 0.15
CA TYR A 176 -9.98 16.44 1.44
C TYR A 176 -10.08 15.46 2.61
N LEU A 177 -10.33 14.19 2.33
CA LEU A 177 -10.52 13.19 3.38
C LEU A 177 -9.22 12.98 4.16
N GLN A 178 -9.27 13.26 5.45
CA GLN A 178 -8.16 13.10 6.38
C GLN A 178 -8.36 11.88 7.29
N LYS A 179 -9.59 11.48 7.52
CA LYS A 179 -9.91 10.36 8.40
C LYS A 179 -10.99 9.47 7.78
N LEU A 180 -10.69 8.18 7.68
CA LEU A 180 -11.64 7.14 7.26
C LEU A 180 -11.71 6.04 8.31
N SER A 181 -12.91 5.80 8.83
CA SER A 181 -13.18 4.67 9.72
C SER A 181 -14.17 3.71 9.08
N LEU A 182 -13.71 2.48 8.88
CA LEU A 182 -14.46 1.33 8.39
C LEU A 182 -14.42 0.19 9.44
N ALA A 183 -14.18 0.55 10.68
CA ALA A 183 -14.04 -0.40 11.78
C ALA A 183 -15.34 -1.16 12.07
N ASN A 184 -15.23 -2.38 12.60
CA ASN A 184 -16.39 -3.21 12.96
C ASN A 184 -17.34 -3.41 11.75
N ASN A 185 -16.80 -3.92 10.67
CA ASN A 185 -17.51 -4.30 9.46
C ASN A 185 -17.18 -5.77 9.10
N THR A 186 -17.44 -6.17 7.87
CA THR A 186 -17.19 -7.54 7.39
C THR A 186 -16.22 -7.57 6.21
N ILE A 187 -15.28 -6.60 6.18
CA ILE A 187 -14.33 -6.43 5.08
C ILE A 187 -13.27 -7.54 5.13
N VAL A 188 -13.06 -8.20 3.99
CA VAL A 188 -12.02 -9.22 3.78
C VAL A 188 -10.95 -8.69 2.83
N ASP A 189 -11.36 -8.13 1.70
CA ASP A 189 -10.47 -7.65 0.63
C ASP A 189 -10.34 -6.12 0.69
N ILE A 190 -9.08 -5.69 0.77
CA ILE A 190 -8.69 -4.27 0.72
C ILE A 190 -7.82 -3.94 -0.50
N SER A 191 -7.70 -4.84 -1.48
CA SER A 191 -6.87 -4.66 -2.67
C SER A 191 -7.22 -3.39 -3.47
N CYS A 192 -8.47 -2.96 -3.41
CA CYS A 192 -8.94 -1.73 -4.05
C CYS A 192 -8.34 -0.44 -3.48
N LEU A 193 -7.70 -0.47 -2.29
CA LEU A 193 -7.04 0.71 -1.70
C LEU A 193 -5.98 1.33 -2.62
N GLU A 194 -5.34 0.54 -3.50
CA GLU A 194 -4.35 1.05 -4.47
C GLU A 194 -4.95 2.09 -5.43
N LYS A 195 -6.28 2.03 -5.65
CA LYS A 195 -7.02 2.92 -6.54
C LYS A 195 -7.54 4.17 -5.84
N PHE A 196 -7.47 4.23 -4.50
CA PHE A 196 -7.99 5.37 -3.74
C PHE A 196 -7.07 6.58 -3.88
N ASN A 197 -7.67 7.72 -4.24
CA ASN A 197 -6.96 8.99 -4.37
C ASN A 197 -7.16 9.86 -3.11
N PHE A 198 -6.87 9.30 -1.94
CA PHE A 198 -7.02 10.00 -0.65
C PHE A 198 -5.70 10.64 -0.23
N ILE A 199 -5.27 11.66 -0.99
CA ILE A 199 -3.95 12.30 -0.83
C ILE A 199 -3.75 12.99 0.52
N GLU A 200 -4.84 13.39 1.18
CA GLU A 200 -4.80 14.06 2.49
C GLU A 200 -5.04 13.10 3.67
N LEU A 201 -5.16 11.78 3.41
CA LEU A 201 -5.50 10.80 4.44
C LEU A 201 -4.40 10.71 5.51
N LYS A 202 -4.80 10.95 6.76
CA LYS A 202 -3.97 10.90 7.96
C LYS A 202 -4.29 9.70 8.84
N GLU A 203 -5.55 9.33 8.92
CA GLU A 203 -5.99 8.25 9.80
C GLU A 203 -6.86 7.25 9.05
N LEU A 204 -6.44 5.97 9.06
CA LEU A 204 -7.18 4.85 8.47
C LEU A 204 -7.45 3.79 9.55
N TYR A 205 -8.74 3.53 9.80
CA TYR A 205 -9.21 2.56 10.77
C TYR A 205 -9.97 1.43 10.08
N LEU A 206 -9.39 0.24 10.10
CA LEU A 206 -9.91 -1.00 9.50
C LEU A 206 -10.02 -2.13 10.54
N TYR A 207 -10.00 -1.79 11.82
CA TYR A 207 -10.03 -2.76 12.90
C TYR A 207 -11.37 -3.49 13.03
N ASN A 208 -11.37 -4.67 13.65
CA ASN A 208 -12.51 -5.55 13.77
C ASN A 208 -13.19 -5.82 12.41
N ASN A 209 -12.42 -6.39 11.51
CA ASN A 209 -12.80 -6.90 10.20
C ASN A 209 -12.24 -8.32 10.01
N TYR A 210 -12.20 -8.84 8.80
CA TYR A 210 -11.66 -10.16 8.46
C TYR A 210 -10.50 -10.08 7.47
N ILE A 211 -9.71 -9.00 7.53
CA ILE A 211 -8.60 -8.73 6.63
C ILE A 211 -7.44 -9.69 6.96
N SER A 212 -6.94 -10.41 5.96
CA SER A 212 -5.78 -11.29 6.09
C SER A 212 -4.61 -10.86 5.21
N ASP A 213 -4.87 -10.27 4.05
CA ASP A 213 -3.87 -9.78 3.11
C ASP A 213 -3.77 -8.25 3.16
N ILE A 214 -2.59 -7.76 3.49
CA ILE A 214 -2.25 -6.34 3.53
C ILE A 214 -1.20 -5.94 2.48
N SER A 215 -0.92 -6.80 1.51
CA SER A 215 0.09 -6.58 0.47
C SER A 215 -0.14 -5.31 -0.35
N VAL A 216 -1.39 -4.87 -0.48
CA VAL A 216 -1.78 -3.63 -1.16
C VAL A 216 -1.15 -2.38 -0.53
N LEU A 217 -0.78 -2.42 0.76
CA LEU A 217 -0.22 -1.27 1.46
C LEU A 217 1.09 -0.75 0.83
N ALA A 218 1.84 -1.59 0.10
CA ALA A 218 3.00 -1.15 -0.67
C ALA A 218 2.66 -0.31 -1.92
N LYS A 219 1.41 -0.36 -2.36
CA LYS A 219 0.96 0.30 -3.60
C LYS A 219 0.15 1.57 -3.35
N VAL A 220 -0.37 1.76 -2.14
CA VAL A 220 -1.19 2.92 -1.79
C VAL A 220 -0.37 4.21 -1.74
N LYS A 221 -1.02 5.35 -2.02
CA LYS A 221 -0.39 6.67 -2.10
C LYS A 221 -0.68 7.56 -0.88
N PHE A 222 -0.79 6.96 0.29
CA PHE A 222 -1.19 7.66 1.53
C PHE A 222 0.02 8.30 2.23
N LYS A 223 0.70 9.23 1.56
CA LYS A 223 1.94 9.87 2.08
C LYS A 223 1.74 10.72 3.33
N ASN A 224 0.51 11.08 3.65
CA ASN A 224 0.17 11.84 4.85
C ASN A 224 -0.32 10.96 5.99
N LEU A 225 -0.30 9.62 5.84
CA LEU A 225 -0.81 8.69 6.85
C LEU A 225 0.02 8.77 8.14
N GLU A 226 -0.65 9.11 9.22
CA GLU A 226 -0.12 9.24 10.58
C GLU A 226 -0.53 8.06 11.46
N LYS A 227 -1.75 7.51 11.24
CA LYS A 227 -2.27 6.40 12.03
C LYS A 227 -2.88 5.32 11.16
N LEU A 228 -2.43 4.08 11.33
CA LEU A 228 -2.98 2.88 10.71
C LEU A 228 -3.41 1.90 11.80
N SER A 229 -4.68 1.55 11.81
CA SER A 229 -5.24 0.60 12.77
C SER A 229 -5.88 -0.58 12.07
N LEU A 230 -5.28 -1.74 12.24
CA LEU A 230 -5.65 -3.05 11.68
C LEU A 230 -5.88 -4.09 12.78
N PHE A 231 -6.07 -3.65 14.04
CA PHE A 231 -6.25 -4.59 15.13
C PHE A 231 -7.52 -5.43 14.98
N SER A 232 -7.54 -6.61 15.58
CA SER A 232 -8.67 -7.56 15.48
C SER A 232 -9.05 -7.86 14.03
N ASN A 233 -8.10 -8.44 13.30
CA ASN A 233 -8.24 -8.97 11.95
C ASN A 233 -7.64 -10.39 11.88
N GLU A 234 -7.41 -10.91 10.67
CA GLU A 234 -6.90 -12.26 10.39
C GLU A 234 -5.46 -12.26 9.85
N ILE A 235 -4.70 -11.15 10.08
CA ILE A 235 -3.38 -10.92 9.49
C ILE A 235 -2.35 -11.87 10.10
N LYS A 236 -1.59 -12.56 9.23
CA LYS A 236 -0.46 -13.42 9.58
C LYS A 236 0.85 -12.87 9.04
N ASP A 237 0.85 -12.47 7.79
CA ASP A 237 2.02 -11.97 7.08
C ASP A 237 2.04 -10.44 7.07
N ILE A 238 3.12 -9.88 7.62
CA ILE A 238 3.39 -8.44 7.65
C ILE A 238 4.68 -8.09 6.90
N SER A 239 5.26 -9.02 6.15
CA SER A 239 6.53 -8.83 5.42
C SER A 239 6.50 -7.63 4.48
N ILE A 240 5.31 -7.25 3.99
CA ILE A 240 5.12 -6.09 3.12
C ILE A 240 5.50 -4.75 3.75
N LEU A 241 5.58 -4.68 5.09
CA LEU A 241 5.84 -3.42 5.80
C LEU A 241 7.24 -2.84 5.54
N ASP A 242 8.18 -3.61 5.00
CA ASP A 242 9.48 -3.10 4.51
C ASP A 242 9.37 -2.29 3.20
N LYS A 243 8.25 -2.43 2.48
CA LYS A 243 8.00 -1.81 1.17
C LYS A 243 6.99 -0.66 1.21
N VAL A 244 6.34 -0.42 2.35
CA VAL A 244 5.37 0.66 2.46
C VAL A 244 6.05 2.02 2.49
N ASN A 245 5.37 3.04 1.94
CA ASN A 245 5.87 4.41 1.92
C ASN A 245 4.94 5.33 2.72
N PHE A 246 5.07 5.28 4.05
CA PHE A 246 4.30 6.08 4.99
C PHE A 246 5.23 6.98 5.83
N PRO A 247 5.80 8.04 5.23
CA PRO A 247 6.86 8.84 5.87
C PRO A 247 6.41 9.59 7.13
N LYS A 248 5.11 9.73 7.36
CA LYS A 248 4.55 10.44 8.54
C LYS A 248 3.91 9.51 9.57
N LEU A 249 4.04 8.20 9.39
CA LEU A 249 3.35 7.23 10.24
C LEU A 249 3.90 7.28 11.67
N GLN A 250 3.01 7.50 12.63
CA GLN A 250 3.28 7.63 14.06
C GLN A 250 2.74 6.44 14.85
N LEU A 251 1.66 5.84 14.39
CA LEU A 251 1.00 4.74 15.08
C LEU A 251 0.65 3.61 14.12
N ILE A 252 1.10 2.39 14.45
CA ILE A 252 0.61 1.14 13.86
C ILE A 252 -0.01 0.29 14.96
N ARG A 253 -1.26 -0.16 14.73
CA ARG A 253 -1.94 -1.13 15.57
C ARG A 253 -2.24 -2.40 14.80
N LEU A 254 -1.62 -3.49 15.23
CA LEU A 254 -1.75 -4.85 14.70
C LEU A 254 -2.15 -5.84 15.78
N ASP A 255 -2.70 -5.35 16.89
CA ASP A 255 -3.15 -6.15 18.02
C ASP A 255 -4.20 -7.19 17.62
N ASN A 256 -4.33 -8.29 18.35
CA ASN A 256 -5.36 -9.30 18.12
C ASN A 256 -5.39 -9.78 16.65
N ASN A 257 -4.25 -10.20 16.14
CA ASN A 257 -4.07 -10.81 14.82
C ASN A 257 -3.44 -12.21 14.99
N LYS A 258 -2.89 -12.76 13.91
CA LYS A 258 -2.26 -14.09 13.89
C LYS A 258 -0.78 -14.01 13.51
N ILE A 259 -0.11 -12.89 13.81
CA ILE A 259 1.27 -12.62 13.43
C ILE A 259 2.20 -13.50 14.26
N THR A 260 3.17 -14.13 13.59
CA THR A 260 4.21 -14.96 14.21
C THR A 260 5.60 -14.39 13.99
N ASP A 261 5.85 -13.76 12.84
CA ASP A 261 7.14 -13.25 12.40
C ASP A 261 7.13 -11.72 12.35
N ILE A 262 8.10 -11.11 13.03
CA ILE A 262 8.30 -9.66 13.07
C ILE A 262 9.66 -9.23 12.51
N THR A 263 10.38 -10.12 11.83
CA THR A 263 11.70 -9.85 11.22
C THR A 263 11.68 -8.70 10.23
N VAL A 264 10.51 -8.40 9.65
CA VAL A 264 10.32 -7.25 8.75
C VAL A 264 10.71 -5.91 9.41
N PHE A 265 10.57 -5.77 10.72
CA PHE A 265 10.87 -4.50 11.39
C PHE A 265 12.36 -4.15 11.43
N SER A 266 13.26 -5.12 11.26
CA SER A 266 14.70 -4.84 11.08
C SER A 266 15.01 -4.16 9.73
N LYS A 267 14.09 -4.20 8.76
CA LYS A 267 14.25 -3.63 7.41
C LYS A 267 13.28 -2.50 7.10
N ALA A 268 12.21 -2.38 7.87
CA ALA A 268 11.19 -1.36 7.67
C ALA A 268 11.72 0.03 7.97
N ASN A 269 11.21 1.05 7.23
CA ASN A 269 11.67 2.44 7.36
C ASN A 269 10.56 3.34 7.95
N PHE A 270 10.42 3.33 9.27
CA PHE A 270 9.41 4.10 10.00
C PHE A 270 10.03 5.20 10.87
N LYS A 271 10.58 6.25 10.24
CA LYS A 271 11.34 7.32 10.93
C LYS A 271 10.53 8.13 11.96
N ASN A 272 9.21 8.17 11.81
CA ASN A 272 8.31 8.93 12.69
C ASN A 272 7.40 8.04 13.56
N LEU A 273 7.60 6.72 13.54
CA LEU A 273 6.77 5.79 14.30
C LEU A 273 7.04 5.97 15.79
N GLU A 274 6.02 6.35 16.54
CA GLU A 274 6.09 6.52 17.98
C GLU A 274 5.58 5.31 18.77
N LYS A 275 4.58 4.62 18.20
CA LYS A 275 3.93 3.49 18.87
C LYS A 275 3.68 2.34 17.89
N LEU A 276 4.13 1.15 18.31
CA LEU A 276 3.89 -0.12 17.62
C LEU A 276 3.15 -1.06 18.57
N SER A 277 1.94 -1.46 18.20
CA SER A 277 1.17 -2.41 19.00
C SER A 277 1.00 -3.73 18.26
N LEU A 278 1.47 -4.80 18.90
CA LEU A 278 1.45 -6.19 18.47
C LEU A 278 0.84 -7.10 19.56
N PHE A 279 0.12 -6.49 20.50
CA PHE A 279 -0.54 -7.16 21.60
C PHE A 279 -1.41 -8.31 21.10
N ASN A 280 -1.41 -9.44 21.83
CA ASN A 280 -2.27 -10.59 21.54
C ASN A 280 -2.14 -11.11 20.10
N ASN A 281 -0.94 -11.55 19.75
CA ASN A 281 -0.58 -12.25 18.52
C ASN A 281 0.05 -13.62 18.85
N ASN A 282 0.72 -14.25 17.89
CA ASN A 282 1.39 -15.54 18.06
C ASN A 282 2.93 -15.43 17.99
N ILE A 283 3.47 -14.27 18.41
CA ILE A 283 4.90 -13.98 18.34
C ILE A 283 5.61 -14.74 19.46
N THR A 284 6.70 -15.43 19.11
CA THR A 284 7.58 -16.14 20.07
C THR A 284 9.00 -15.62 20.04
N ASP A 285 9.46 -15.11 18.89
CA ASP A 285 10.79 -14.56 18.68
C ASP A 285 10.72 -13.04 18.46
N ILE A 286 11.48 -12.31 19.27
CA ILE A 286 11.61 -10.85 19.20
C ILE A 286 13.03 -10.40 18.87
N SER A 287 13.89 -11.30 18.39
CA SER A 287 15.29 -11.00 18.07
C SER A 287 15.44 -9.85 17.07
N ALA A 288 14.48 -9.68 16.17
CA ALA A 288 14.45 -8.58 15.22
C ALA A 288 14.43 -7.18 15.88
N LEU A 289 14.03 -7.08 17.13
CA LEU A 289 14.02 -5.80 17.85
C LEU A 289 15.42 -5.26 18.16
N ASP A 290 16.45 -6.11 18.09
CA ASP A 290 17.85 -5.72 18.21
C ASP A 290 18.36 -4.87 17.01
N GLU A 291 17.69 -4.97 15.90
CA GLU A 291 18.10 -4.33 14.64
C GLU A 291 17.14 -3.21 14.16
N ILE A 292 16.11 -2.86 14.95
CA ILE A 292 15.16 -1.82 14.53
C ILE A 292 15.82 -0.44 14.51
N ASP A 293 15.51 0.33 13.43
CA ASP A 293 15.92 1.75 13.29
C ASP A 293 14.68 2.64 13.20
N PHE A 294 13.99 2.81 14.34
CA PHE A 294 12.81 3.66 14.44
C PHE A 294 13.08 4.78 15.47
N PRO A 295 13.77 5.86 15.06
CA PRO A 295 14.32 6.86 15.97
C PRO A 295 13.28 7.65 16.79
N ALA A 296 12.01 7.62 16.39
CA ALA A 296 10.92 8.25 17.12
C ALA A 296 10.15 7.29 18.03
N LEU A 297 10.51 5.99 18.04
CA LEU A 297 9.74 4.97 18.74
C LEU A 297 9.84 5.12 20.26
N LYS A 298 8.69 5.14 20.91
CA LYS A 298 8.54 5.31 22.36
C LYS A 298 8.00 4.06 23.04
N GLU A 299 7.10 3.35 22.35
CA GLU A 299 6.40 2.21 22.96
C GLU A 299 6.22 1.07 21.97
N ILE A 300 6.51 -0.16 22.40
CA ILE A 300 6.15 -1.41 21.75
C ILE A 300 5.30 -2.23 22.71
N TRP A 301 4.13 -2.66 22.26
CA TRP A 301 3.20 -3.48 23.03
C TRP A 301 3.22 -4.89 22.51
N LEU A 302 3.69 -5.85 23.30
CA LEU A 302 3.89 -7.26 22.92
C LEU A 302 3.16 -8.24 23.86
N ASN A 303 2.52 -7.76 24.91
CA ASN A 303 1.83 -8.61 25.87
C ASN A 303 0.75 -9.47 25.18
N GLY A 304 0.46 -10.64 25.76
CA GLY A 304 -0.46 -11.62 25.16
C GLY A 304 0.11 -12.40 23.96
N ASN A 305 1.44 -12.43 23.79
CA ASN A 305 2.15 -13.27 22.84
C ASN A 305 2.81 -14.48 23.56
N GLY A 306 3.35 -15.43 22.80
CA GLY A 306 4.06 -16.60 23.34
C GLY A 306 5.54 -16.36 23.60
N ILE A 307 5.93 -15.16 24.04
CA ILE A 307 7.31 -14.76 24.23
C ILE A 307 7.83 -15.31 25.54
N ASP A 308 8.86 -16.17 25.48
CA ASP A 308 9.61 -16.57 26.67
C ASP A 308 10.71 -15.54 26.96
N MET A 309 10.42 -14.68 27.93
CA MET A 309 11.32 -13.58 28.32
C MET A 309 12.67 -14.06 28.86
N ALA A 310 12.73 -15.26 29.42
CA ALA A 310 13.98 -15.82 29.92
C ALA A 310 14.94 -16.24 28.80
N ILE A 311 14.39 -16.62 27.65
CA ILE A 311 15.17 -17.09 26.49
C ILE A 311 15.41 -15.95 25.49
N THR A 312 14.42 -15.08 25.30
CA THR A 312 14.40 -14.10 24.20
C THR A 312 14.94 -12.72 24.55
N LEU A 313 14.93 -12.32 25.82
CA LEU A 313 15.58 -11.08 26.27
C LEU A 313 17.06 -11.38 26.58
N ASN A 314 17.86 -11.51 25.52
CA ASN A 314 19.31 -11.47 25.71
C ASN A 314 19.73 -10.03 26.09
N GLU A 315 20.91 -9.89 26.73
CA GLU A 315 21.47 -8.60 27.15
C GLU A 315 21.47 -7.57 26.01
N LYS A 316 21.69 -8.02 24.78
CA LYS A 316 21.83 -7.19 23.59
C LYS A 316 20.50 -6.48 23.19
N ILE A 317 19.37 -7.20 23.17
CA ILE A 317 18.05 -6.62 22.91
C ILE A 317 17.67 -5.64 24.02
N TYR A 318 17.94 -6.03 25.27
CA TYR A 318 17.64 -5.19 26.42
C TYR A 318 18.43 -3.87 26.39
N ASP A 319 19.72 -3.93 26.08
CA ASP A 319 20.59 -2.77 25.98
C ASP A 319 20.17 -1.88 24.80
N HIS A 320 19.90 -2.43 23.64
CA HIS A 320 19.46 -1.68 22.46
C HIS A 320 18.16 -0.89 22.73
N ILE A 321 17.18 -1.54 23.36
CA ILE A 321 15.89 -0.93 23.68
C ILE A 321 16.04 0.14 24.77
N ARG A 322 16.82 -0.14 25.80
CA ARG A 322 17.12 0.79 26.89
C ARG A 322 17.85 2.02 26.38
N ASP A 323 18.85 1.82 25.52
CA ASP A 323 19.67 2.92 24.99
C ASP A 323 18.87 3.83 24.06
N GLN A 324 17.84 3.32 23.42
CA GLN A 324 16.87 4.09 22.64
C GLN A 324 15.69 4.63 23.47
N ASN A 325 15.66 4.35 24.78
CA ASN A 325 14.57 4.77 25.69
C ASN A 325 13.19 4.29 25.24
N ILE A 326 13.10 3.08 24.65
CA ILE A 326 11.86 2.48 24.18
C ILE A 326 11.23 1.69 25.33
N LYS A 327 9.95 1.94 25.61
CA LYS A 327 9.16 1.18 26.58
C LYS A 327 8.58 -0.07 25.90
N ILE A 328 9.00 -1.26 26.35
CA ILE A 328 8.36 -2.52 25.98
C ILE A 328 7.32 -2.89 27.05
N ILE A 329 6.13 -3.28 26.59
CA ILE A 329 5.04 -3.79 27.42
C ILE A 329 4.79 -5.24 26.97
N VAL A 330 5.14 -6.20 27.83
CA VAL A 330 5.04 -7.64 27.63
C VAL A 330 4.14 -8.28 28.66
#